data_322e6d86720df1f9d0a3522e4716e2d9
#
_entry.id   322e6d86720df1f9d0a3522e4716e2d9
#
_cell.length_a   1.000
_cell.length_b   1.000
_cell.length_c   1.000
_cell.angle_alpha   90.00
_cell.angle_beta   90.00
_cell.angle_gamma   90.00
#
_symmetry.space_group_name_H-M   'P 1'
#
loop_
_entity.id
_entity.type
_entity.pdbx_description
1 polymer ?
#
loop_
_entity_poly.entity_id
_entity_poly.type
_entity_poly.pdbx_seq_one_letter_code
_entity_poly.pdbx_strand_id
1 'polypeptide(L)'
;MRTLIHGKIVDLTGKEFGLLLYFFSNPNRVISKTTLGEFMSSSYIDYGFTDDVVYTHIKNLKKKITNSGGDDYIKNVYGVGYKFTVA
;
A
#
# COMPACT_ATOMS: atom_id res chain seq x y z
N MET A 1 2.92 13.52 -0.57
CA MET A 1 4.35 13.35 -0.28
C MET A 1 5.09 12.97 -1.54
N ARG A 2 6.21 13.58 -1.75
CA ARG A 2 7.01 13.32 -2.93
C ARG A 2 8.00 12.20 -2.64
N THR A 3 7.96 11.16 -3.43
CA THR A 3 8.75 9.96 -3.22
C THR A 3 9.48 9.62 -4.51
N LEU A 4 10.73 9.16 -4.40
CA LEU A 4 11.48 8.69 -5.56
C LEU A 4 11.25 7.20 -5.75
N ILE A 5 10.74 6.85 -6.93
CA ILE A 5 10.53 5.46 -7.32
C ILE A 5 11.21 5.28 -8.67
N HIS A 6 12.22 4.44 -8.71
CA HIS A 6 13.02 4.20 -9.92
C HIS A 6 13.50 5.50 -10.58
N GLY A 7 13.97 6.45 -9.75
CA GLY A 7 14.50 7.71 -10.22
C GLY A 7 13.46 8.74 -10.62
N LYS A 8 12.18 8.40 -10.52
CA LYS A 8 11.09 9.34 -10.83
C LYS A 8 10.44 9.83 -9.56
N ILE A 9 10.09 11.10 -9.52
CA ILE A 9 9.36 11.67 -8.39
C ILE A 9 7.89 11.32 -8.54
N VAL A 10 7.35 10.62 -7.54
CA VAL A 10 5.95 10.22 -7.49
C VAL A 10 5.30 10.89 -6.30
N ASP A 11 4.17 11.54 -6.55
CA ASP A 11 3.43 12.21 -5.50
C ASP A 11 2.43 11.24 -4.87
N LEU A 12 2.70 10.85 -3.62
CA LEU A 12 1.85 9.94 -2.87
C LEU A 12 1.06 10.71 -1.81
N THR A 13 -0.16 10.26 -1.56
CA THR A 13 -0.89 10.77 -0.40
C THR A 13 -0.23 10.27 0.88
N GLY A 14 -0.55 10.88 2.02
CA GLY A 14 0.00 10.44 3.30
C GLY A 14 -0.32 8.97 3.59
N LYS A 15 -1.53 8.53 3.26
CA LYS A 15 -1.93 7.15 3.48
C LYS A 15 -1.19 6.19 2.54
N GLU A 16 -1.01 6.58 1.29
CA GLU A 16 -0.23 5.77 0.34
C GLU A 16 1.22 5.64 0.77
N PHE A 17 1.81 6.74 1.21
CA PHE A 17 3.19 6.73 1.69
C PHE A 17 3.33 5.85 2.93
N GLY A 18 2.41 5.96 3.87
CA GLY A 18 2.39 5.10 5.06
C GLY A 18 2.27 3.63 4.72
N LEU A 19 1.41 3.29 3.77
CA LEU A 19 1.28 1.91 3.29
C LEU A 19 2.59 1.41 2.69
N LEU A 20 3.22 2.22 1.86
CA LEU A 20 4.48 1.84 1.23
C LEU A 20 5.55 1.57 2.27
N LEU A 21 5.68 2.43 3.28
CA LEU A 21 6.63 2.23 4.37
C LEU A 21 6.33 0.95 5.15
N TYR A 22 5.06 0.68 5.39
CA TYR A 22 4.66 -0.52 6.11
C TYR A 22 5.05 -1.78 5.33
N PHE A 23 4.80 -1.79 4.03
CA PHE A 23 5.20 -2.91 3.17
C PHE A 23 6.72 -3.07 3.14
N PHE A 24 7.46 -1.98 3.05
CA PHE A 24 8.93 -2.02 3.08
C PHE A 24 9.46 -2.59 4.38
N SER A 25 8.77 -2.32 5.48
CA SER A 25 9.18 -2.83 6.79
C SER A 25 8.85 -4.30 6.97
N ASN A 26 8.00 -4.86 6.11
CA ASN A 26 7.54 -6.24 6.20
C ASN A 26 7.63 -6.92 4.82
N PRO A 27 8.82 -6.97 4.21
CA PRO A 27 8.94 -7.52 2.87
C PRO A 27 8.65 -9.02 2.86
N ASN A 28 8.00 -9.48 1.80
CA ASN A 28 7.67 -10.89 1.57
C ASN A 28 6.75 -11.49 2.63
N ARG A 29 6.04 -10.66 3.37
CA ARG A 29 5.05 -11.14 4.36
C ARG A 29 3.66 -10.80 3.88
N VAL A 30 2.73 -11.73 4.08
CA VAL A 30 1.33 -11.51 3.76
C VAL A 30 0.71 -10.68 4.89
N ILE A 31 0.14 -9.55 4.54
CA ILE A 31 -0.50 -8.66 5.51
C ILE A 31 -2.00 -8.68 5.23
N SER A 32 -2.78 -8.99 6.24
CA SER A 32 -4.22 -9.11 6.09
C SER A 32 -4.87 -7.76 5.82
N LYS A 33 -6.03 -7.79 5.18
CA LYS A 33 -6.80 -6.57 4.92
C LYS A 33 -7.17 -5.87 6.22
N THR A 34 -7.50 -6.64 7.25
CA THR A 34 -7.84 -6.10 8.56
C THR A 34 -6.66 -5.34 9.16
N THR A 35 -5.47 -5.93 9.10
CA THR A 35 -4.26 -5.27 9.60
C THR A 35 -3.98 -3.97 8.85
N LEU A 36 -4.11 -4.00 7.53
CA LEU A 36 -3.91 -2.80 6.72
C LEU A 36 -4.95 -1.73 7.05
N GLY A 37 -6.20 -2.12 7.23
CA GLY A 37 -7.25 -1.20 7.62
C GLY A 37 -6.97 -0.55 8.97
N GLU A 38 -6.52 -1.33 9.94
CA GLU A 38 -6.16 -0.82 11.27
C GLU A 38 -4.99 0.16 11.17
N PHE A 39 -4.00 -0.16 10.35
CA PHE A 39 -2.86 0.72 10.13
C PHE A 39 -3.29 2.03 9.49
N MET A 40 -4.16 1.98 8.48
CA MET A 40 -4.62 3.16 7.76
C MET A 40 -5.55 4.02 8.60
N SER A 41 -6.33 3.42 9.47
CA SER A 41 -7.20 4.15 10.40
C SER A 41 -6.47 4.37 11.72
N SER A 42 -5.27 4.91 11.64
CA SER A 42 -4.47 5.22 12.82
C SER A 42 -5.15 6.26 13.71
N SER A 43 -6.10 6.99 13.17
CA SER A 43 -6.93 7.89 13.95
C SER A 43 -8.23 7.18 14.31
N TYR A 44 -8.55 7.13 15.59
CA TYR A 44 -9.78 6.50 16.07
C TYR A 44 -11.07 7.19 15.59
N ILE A 45 -10.93 8.31 14.92
CA ILE A 45 -12.08 9.00 14.33
C ILE A 45 -12.29 8.63 12.86
N ASP A 46 -11.45 7.81 12.29
CA ASP A 46 -11.63 7.32 10.93
C ASP A 46 -12.62 6.17 10.92
N TYR A 47 -13.88 6.50 10.96
CA TYR A 47 -14.92 5.49 10.79
C TYR A 47 -15.03 5.12 9.32
N GLY A 48 -15.13 3.88 9.02
CA GLY A 48 -15.44 3.46 7.67
C GLY A 48 -14.27 3.01 6.84
N PHE A 49 -13.16 2.64 7.46
CA PHE A 49 -12.15 1.90 6.74
C PHE A 49 -12.63 0.48 6.54
N THR A 50 -13.27 0.26 5.40
CA THR A 50 -13.74 -1.04 4.97
C THR A 50 -12.69 -1.67 4.07
N ASP A 51 -12.88 -2.94 3.74
CA ASP A 51 -12.01 -3.63 2.78
C ASP A 51 -11.97 -2.90 1.44
N ASP A 52 -13.08 -2.31 1.03
CA ASP A 52 -13.15 -1.56 -0.23
C ASP A 52 -12.26 -0.33 -0.21
N VAL A 53 -12.21 0.38 0.91
CA VAL A 53 -11.35 1.57 1.05
C VAL A 53 -9.89 1.16 1.02
N VAL A 54 -9.53 0.09 1.74
CA VAL A 54 -8.18 -0.46 1.72
C VAL A 54 -7.79 -0.84 0.30
N TYR A 55 -8.67 -1.56 -0.39
CA TYR A 55 -8.42 -1.97 -1.76
C TYR A 55 -8.17 -0.77 -2.68
N THR A 56 -8.97 0.27 -2.54
CA THR A 56 -8.83 1.48 -3.36
C THR A 56 -7.47 2.15 -3.16
N HIS A 57 -7.04 2.30 -1.91
CA HIS A 57 -5.74 2.91 -1.63
C HIS A 57 -4.59 2.07 -2.18
N ILE A 58 -4.67 0.76 -2.03
CA ILE A 58 -3.64 -0.14 -2.53
C ILE A 58 -3.61 -0.14 -4.05
N LYS A 59 -4.77 -0.15 -4.69
CA LYS A 59 -4.87 -0.07 -6.14
C LYS A 59 -4.20 1.20 -6.67
N ASN A 60 -4.47 2.33 -6.04
CA ASN A 60 -3.88 3.59 -6.45
C ASN A 60 -2.37 3.60 -6.24
N LEU A 61 -1.90 3.06 -5.12
CA LEU A 61 -0.47 2.95 -4.85
C LEU A 61 0.22 2.06 -5.88
N LYS A 62 -0.35 0.90 -6.18
CA LYS A 62 0.19 0.00 -7.21
C LYS A 62 0.30 0.72 -8.55
N LYS A 63 -0.74 1.42 -8.93
CA LYS A 63 -0.78 2.13 -10.20
C LYS A 63 0.33 3.18 -10.28
N LYS A 64 0.55 3.91 -9.19
CA LYS A 64 1.61 4.93 -9.15
C LYS A 64 2.98 4.30 -9.26
N ILE A 65 3.21 3.18 -8.59
CA ILE A 65 4.49 2.48 -8.65
C ILE A 65 4.75 1.96 -10.06
N THR A 66 3.77 1.30 -10.68
CA THR A 66 3.96 0.73 -12.01
C THR A 66 4.07 1.82 -13.07
N ASN A 67 3.33 2.91 -12.93
CA ASN A 67 3.41 4.03 -13.88
C ASN A 67 4.76 4.75 -13.80
N SER A 68 5.48 4.66 -12.69
CA SER A 68 6.81 5.25 -12.57
C SER A 68 7.90 4.36 -13.14
N GLY A 69 7.55 3.25 -13.75
CA GLY A 69 8.50 2.29 -14.31
C GLY A 69 8.91 1.19 -13.34
N GLY A 70 8.29 1.15 -12.17
CA GLY A 70 8.55 0.10 -11.20
C GLY A 70 7.82 -1.19 -11.55
N ASP A 71 8.31 -2.28 -10.98
CA ASP A 71 7.63 -3.56 -11.10
C ASP A 71 6.40 -3.59 -10.20
N ASP A 72 5.54 -4.57 -10.43
CA ASP A 72 4.36 -4.77 -9.60
C ASP A 72 4.77 -5.51 -8.32
N TYR A 73 5.23 -4.74 -7.33
CA TYR A 73 5.73 -5.30 -6.08
C TYR A 73 4.60 -5.75 -5.14
N ILE A 74 3.44 -5.14 -5.24
CA ILE A 74 2.33 -5.45 -4.34
C ILE A 74 1.44 -6.49 -4.99
N LYS A 75 1.43 -7.69 -4.40
CA LYS A 75 0.65 -8.81 -4.92
C LYS A 75 -0.58 -9.03 -4.06
N ASN A 76 -1.69 -9.30 -4.70
CA ASN A 76 -2.92 -9.67 -4.02
C ASN A 76 -2.84 -11.15 -3.63
N VAL A 77 -2.95 -11.43 -2.34
CA VAL A 77 -3.07 -12.81 -1.86
C VAL A 77 -4.55 -13.07 -1.65
N TYR A 78 -5.12 -13.77 -2.58
CA TYR A 78 -6.56 -13.95 -2.67
C TYR A 78 -7.16 -14.48 -1.38
N GLY A 79 -8.18 -13.77 -0.88
CA GLY A 79 -8.89 -14.16 0.33
C GLY A 79 -8.16 -13.84 1.64
N VAL A 80 -6.94 -13.33 1.58
CA VAL A 80 -6.15 -13.05 2.79
C VAL A 80 -5.78 -11.57 2.89
N GLY A 81 -5.07 -11.05 1.90
CA GLY A 81 -4.62 -9.68 1.92
C GLY A 81 -3.61 -9.40 0.82
N TYR A 82 -2.51 -8.75 1.20
CA TYR A 82 -1.52 -8.29 0.24
C TYR A 82 -0.12 -8.62 0.70
N LYS A 83 0.78 -8.73 -0.25
CA LYS A 83 2.17 -9.08 0.01
C LYS A 83 3.06 -8.18 -0.84
N PHE A 84 4.06 -7.56 -0.21
CA PHE A 84 5.05 -6.77 -0.91
C PHE A 84 6.23 -7.69 -1.25
N THR A 85 6.36 -8.00 -2.52
CA THR A 85 7.37 -8.97 -2.98
C THR A 85 8.59 -8.22 -3.46
N VAL A 86 9.72 -8.47 -2.81
CA VAL A 86 11.02 -7.98 -3.28
C VAL A 86 11.82 -9.16 -3.79
N ALA A 87 12.43 -8.95 -4.93
CA ALA A 87 13.23 -9.99 -5.57
C ALA A 87 14.53 -10.24 -4.80
#